data_005972575974da58790e59ac3588005e
#
_entry.id   005972575974da58790e59ac3588005e
#
_cell.length_a   1.000
_cell.length_b   1.000
_cell.length_c   1.000
_cell.angle_alpha   90.00
_cell.angle_beta   90.00
_cell.angle_gamma   90.00
#
_symmetry.space_group_name_H-M   'P 1'
#
loop_
_entity.id
_entity.type
_entity.pdbx_description
1 polymer ?
#
loop_
_entity_poly.entity_id
_entity_poly.type
_entity_poly.pdbx_seq_one_letter_code
_entity_poly.pdbx_strand_id
1 'polypeptide(L)'
;MTRILVLQGPNLNLLGTREPEIYGHDTLEELHRSIERHALGLGVDVVFFQSNHEGELIDRLHEKDFDGALLNGGGLTHTSVSLRDALLAIERPFVEVHLSDPSKREPFRQVNFLQDVAVASVVGKGPAGYLEALDLIVRHVGSDR
;
A
#
# COMPACT_ATOMS: atom_id res chain seq x y z
N MET A 1 2.88 9.59 18.69
CA MET A 1 2.12 9.90 17.46
C MET A 1 1.95 8.66 16.62
N THR A 2 0.78 8.46 16.07
CA THR A 2 0.50 7.34 15.18
C THR A 2 1.37 7.43 13.94
N ARG A 3 2.04 6.35 13.60
CA ARG A 3 2.89 6.27 12.40
C ARG A 3 2.36 5.22 11.44
N ILE A 4 2.19 5.62 10.19
CA ILE A 4 1.71 4.75 9.12
C ILE A 4 2.84 4.55 8.10
N LEU A 5 3.15 3.28 7.82
CA LEU A 5 4.10 2.93 6.77
C LEU A 5 3.34 2.83 5.44
N VAL A 6 3.83 3.51 4.42
CA VAL A 6 3.31 3.37 3.05
C VAL A 6 4.33 2.55 2.28
N LEU A 7 3.99 1.30 2.01
CA LEU A 7 4.88 0.32 1.39
C LEU A 7 4.48 0.13 -0.08
N GLN A 8 5.42 0.42 -0.96
CA GLN A 8 5.20 0.41 -2.41
C GLN A 8 6.07 -0.65 -3.07
N GLY A 9 5.43 -1.56 -3.79
CA GLY A 9 6.09 -2.70 -4.42
C GLY A 9 6.75 -2.41 -5.76
N PRO A 10 7.09 -3.49 -6.50
CA PRO A 10 7.84 -3.39 -7.75
C PRO A 10 7.19 -2.50 -8.79
N ASN A 11 8.01 -1.77 -9.51
CA ASN A 11 7.66 -0.92 -10.65
C ASN A 11 6.90 0.36 -10.29
N LEU A 12 6.54 0.56 -9.02
CA LEU A 12 5.83 1.78 -8.61
C LEU A 12 6.72 3.02 -8.67
N ASN A 13 8.04 2.84 -8.68
CA ASN A 13 8.98 3.93 -8.94
C ASN A 13 8.82 4.51 -10.35
N LEU A 14 8.17 3.78 -11.27
CA LEU A 14 7.96 4.21 -12.65
C LEU A 14 6.61 4.90 -12.87
N LEU A 15 5.87 5.18 -11.81
CA LEU A 15 4.58 5.88 -11.94
C LEU A 15 4.76 7.22 -12.68
N GLY A 16 3.76 7.54 -13.50
CA GLY A 16 3.79 8.73 -14.35
C GLY A 16 4.42 8.51 -15.71
N THR A 17 5.24 7.45 -15.86
CA THR A 17 5.93 7.14 -17.12
C THR A 17 5.53 5.78 -17.69
N ARG A 18 4.96 4.88 -16.84
CA ARG A 18 4.59 3.52 -17.22
C ARG A 18 3.08 3.41 -17.36
N GLU A 19 2.62 3.03 -18.56
CA GLU A 19 1.21 2.77 -18.83
C GLU A 19 0.27 3.78 -18.15
N PRO A 20 0.35 5.09 -18.50
CA PRO A 20 -0.44 6.11 -17.83
C PRO A 20 -1.95 5.92 -17.99
N GLU A 21 -2.39 5.21 -19.03
CA GLU A 21 -3.81 4.88 -19.24
C GLU A 21 -4.34 3.90 -18.20
N ILE A 22 -3.45 3.18 -17.50
CA ILE A 22 -3.82 2.22 -16.44
C ILE A 22 -3.57 2.83 -15.05
N TYR A 23 -2.39 3.45 -14.85
CA TYR A 23 -1.90 3.86 -13.54
C TYR A 23 -1.98 5.38 -13.30
N GLY A 24 -2.33 6.17 -14.35
CA GLY A 24 -2.39 7.63 -14.26
C GLY A 24 -1.06 8.30 -14.55
N HIS A 25 -1.05 9.63 -14.45
CA HIS A 25 0.09 10.47 -14.82
C HIS A 25 0.92 10.96 -13.63
N ASP A 26 0.44 10.79 -12.41
CA ASP A 26 1.19 11.23 -11.22
C ASP A 26 2.43 10.37 -11.02
N THR A 27 3.55 11.02 -10.67
CA THR A 27 4.75 10.30 -10.27
C THR A 27 4.58 9.77 -8.84
N LEU A 28 5.43 8.82 -8.44
CA LEU A 28 5.44 8.30 -7.08
C LEU A 28 5.69 9.43 -6.07
N GLU A 29 6.61 10.34 -6.39
CA GLU A 29 6.92 11.49 -5.54
C GLU A 29 5.70 12.39 -5.33
N GLU A 30 4.96 12.68 -6.40
CA GLU A 30 3.74 13.49 -6.31
C GLU A 30 2.67 12.79 -5.49
N LEU A 31 2.52 11.48 -5.68
CA LEU A 31 1.60 10.66 -4.88
C LEU A 31 1.97 10.72 -3.40
N HIS A 32 3.25 10.53 -3.08
CA HIS A 32 3.71 10.57 -1.69
C HIS A 32 3.48 11.95 -1.05
N ARG A 33 3.68 13.02 -1.81
CA ARG A 33 3.38 14.38 -1.31
C ARG A 33 1.91 14.57 -0.98
N SER A 34 1.02 14.02 -1.80
CA SER A 34 -0.43 14.08 -1.55
C SER A 34 -0.80 13.32 -0.27
N ILE A 35 -0.21 12.14 -0.09
CA ILE A 35 -0.44 11.34 1.12
C ILE A 35 0.08 12.09 2.35
N GLU A 36 1.26 12.69 2.26
CA GLU A 36 1.86 13.42 3.37
C GLU A 36 1.00 14.62 3.79
N ARG A 37 0.49 15.38 2.81
CA ARG A 37 -0.42 16.50 3.11
C ARG A 37 -1.70 16.02 3.81
N HIS A 38 -2.26 14.90 3.33
CA HIS A 38 -3.46 14.34 3.94
C HIS A 38 -3.20 13.90 5.37
N ALA A 39 -2.03 13.28 5.60
CA ALA A 39 -1.60 12.82 6.92
C ALA A 39 -1.47 13.98 7.90
N LEU A 40 -0.95 15.13 7.45
CA LEU A 40 -0.86 16.34 8.27
C LEU A 40 -2.23 16.75 8.79
N GLY A 41 -3.24 16.72 7.95
CA GLY A 41 -4.61 17.04 8.34
C GLY A 41 -5.20 16.05 9.34
N LEU A 42 -4.72 14.81 9.34
CA LEU A 42 -5.17 13.78 10.27
C LEU A 42 -4.34 13.71 11.55
N GLY A 43 -3.26 14.47 11.63
CA GLY A 43 -2.38 14.48 12.79
C GLY A 43 -1.57 13.20 12.96
N VAL A 44 -1.24 12.52 11.87
CA VAL A 44 -0.45 11.29 11.88
C VAL A 44 0.85 11.46 11.10
N ASP A 45 1.81 10.61 11.41
CA ASP A 45 3.11 10.55 10.75
C ASP A 45 3.07 9.47 9.68
N VAL A 46 3.68 9.75 8.53
CA VAL A 46 3.81 8.73 7.48
C VAL A 46 5.26 8.56 7.10
N VAL A 47 5.65 7.31 6.84
CA VAL A 47 6.96 6.99 6.29
C VAL A 47 6.74 6.17 5.03
N PHE A 48 7.60 6.39 4.04
CA PHE A 48 7.46 5.77 2.72
C PHE A 48 8.64 4.84 2.45
N PHE A 49 8.35 3.69 1.86
CA PHE A 49 9.38 2.78 1.38
C PHE A 49 8.92 2.15 0.08
N GLN A 50 9.75 2.23 -0.95
CA GLN A 50 9.49 1.59 -2.24
C GLN A 50 10.67 0.70 -2.59
N SER A 51 10.39 -0.51 -3.08
CA SER A 51 11.43 -1.41 -3.57
C SER A 51 10.90 -2.32 -4.66
N ASN A 52 11.79 -2.69 -5.57
CA ASN A 52 11.52 -3.70 -6.59
C ASN A 52 11.90 -5.11 -6.08
N HIS A 53 12.40 -5.21 -4.87
CA HIS A 53 12.91 -6.46 -4.29
C HIS A 53 11.98 -6.96 -3.19
N GLU A 54 11.44 -8.15 -3.37
CA GLU A 54 10.54 -8.78 -2.40
C GLU A 54 11.15 -8.84 -0.99
N GLY A 55 12.42 -9.26 -0.91
CA GLY A 55 13.10 -9.38 0.37
C GLY A 55 13.27 -8.07 1.10
N GLU A 56 13.49 -6.97 0.38
CA GLU A 56 13.59 -5.65 0.99
C GLU A 56 12.26 -5.18 1.57
N LEU A 57 11.16 -5.50 0.89
CA LEU A 57 9.82 -5.17 1.40
C LEU A 57 9.53 -5.95 2.68
N ILE A 58 9.88 -7.23 2.70
CA ILE A 58 9.72 -8.10 3.86
C ILE A 58 10.57 -7.59 5.03
N ASP A 59 11.83 -7.28 4.79
CA ASP A 59 12.73 -6.77 5.82
C ASP A 59 12.21 -5.45 6.40
N ARG A 60 11.67 -4.58 5.55
CA ARG A 60 11.08 -3.32 6.00
C ARG A 60 9.92 -3.54 6.95
N LEU A 61 9.04 -4.50 6.63
CA LEU A 61 7.92 -4.86 7.50
C LEU A 61 8.42 -5.38 8.86
N HIS A 62 9.50 -6.16 8.86
CA HIS A 62 10.05 -6.74 10.09
C HIS A 62 10.57 -5.70 11.08
N GLU A 63 10.82 -4.47 10.67
CA GLU A 63 11.25 -3.41 11.57
C GLU A 63 10.17 -3.04 12.59
N LYS A 64 8.89 -3.22 12.23
CA LYS A 64 7.74 -3.00 13.13
C LYS A 64 7.72 -1.62 13.79
N ASP A 65 8.26 -0.61 13.13
CA ASP A 65 8.37 0.76 13.66
C ASP A 65 7.16 1.63 13.26
N PHE A 66 6.03 0.99 13.01
CA PHE A 66 4.79 1.64 12.57
C PHE A 66 3.60 1.01 13.29
N ASP A 67 2.49 1.74 13.33
CA ASP A 67 1.24 1.26 13.95
C ASP A 67 0.32 0.58 12.95
N GLY A 68 0.39 0.97 11.70
CA GLY A 68 -0.38 0.39 10.61
C GLY A 68 0.30 0.70 9.29
N ALA A 69 -0.18 0.10 8.21
CA ALA A 69 0.44 0.27 6.90
C ALA A 69 -0.58 0.39 5.77
N LEU A 70 -0.16 1.06 4.70
CA LEU A 70 -0.78 0.97 3.38
C LEU A 70 0.16 0.15 2.52
N LEU A 71 -0.38 -0.80 1.79
CA LEU A 71 0.43 -1.67 0.94
C LEU A 71 -0.12 -1.73 -0.47
N ASN A 72 0.71 -1.31 -1.41
CA ASN A 72 0.51 -1.63 -2.82
C ASN A 72 1.60 -2.63 -3.20
N GLY A 73 1.22 -3.90 -3.27
CA GLY A 73 2.17 -4.97 -3.55
C GLY A 73 2.63 -5.06 -5.01
N GLY A 74 2.01 -4.28 -5.90
CA GLY A 74 2.29 -4.42 -7.32
C GLY A 74 2.01 -5.85 -7.78
N GLY A 75 2.84 -6.38 -8.67
CA GLY A 75 2.71 -7.75 -9.14
C GLY A 75 2.88 -8.82 -8.06
N LEU A 76 3.56 -8.50 -6.97
CA LEU A 76 3.75 -9.44 -5.85
C LEU A 76 2.43 -9.80 -5.18
N THR A 77 1.40 -8.98 -5.31
CA THR A 77 0.04 -9.27 -4.84
C THR A 77 -0.46 -10.63 -5.35
N HIS A 78 -0.05 -10.99 -6.56
CA HIS A 78 -0.56 -12.17 -7.27
C HIS A 78 0.39 -13.37 -7.20
N THR A 79 1.58 -13.21 -6.61
CA THR A 79 2.62 -14.24 -6.63
C THR A 79 3.29 -14.50 -5.29
N SER A 80 3.25 -13.55 -4.35
CA SER A 80 4.09 -13.66 -3.16
C SER A 80 3.38 -14.21 -1.94
N VAL A 81 3.57 -15.48 -1.68
CA VAL A 81 3.18 -16.11 -0.42
C VAL A 81 4.07 -15.60 0.70
N SER A 82 5.37 -15.35 0.43
CA SER A 82 6.30 -14.86 1.44
C SER A 82 5.91 -13.47 1.98
N LEU A 83 5.43 -12.59 1.10
CA LEU A 83 4.94 -11.28 1.54
C LEU A 83 3.69 -11.41 2.41
N ARG A 84 2.77 -12.28 2.02
CA ARG A 84 1.59 -12.60 2.82
C ARG A 84 2.00 -13.10 4.22
N ASP A 85 2.95 -14.01 4.27
CA ASP A 85 3.43 -14.57 5.55
C ASP A 85 4.06 -13.51 6.44
N ALA A 86 4.82 -12.58 5.85
CA ALA A 86 5.40 -11.47 6.59
C ALA A 86 4.33 -10.57 7.21
N LEU A 87 3.27 -10.27 6.45
CA LEU A 87 2.16 -9.44 6.93
C LEU A 87 1.43 -10.10 8.10
N LEU A 88 1.26 -11.41 8.05
CA LEU A 88 0.67 -12.16 9.16
C LEU A 88 1.59 -12.19 10.38
N ALA A 89 2.90 -12.32 10.16
CA ALA A 89 3.88 -12.46 11.24
C ALA A 89 4.07 -11.19 12.06
N ILE A 90 3.99 -10.01 11.43
CA ILE A 90 4.26 -8.75 12.12
C ILE A 90 3.11 -8.30 13.03
N GLU A 91 1.92 -8.81 12.82
CA GLU A 91 0.72 -8.47 13.61
C GLU A 91 0.43 -6.95 13.65
N ARG A 92 0.66 -6.28 12.53
CA ARG A 92 0.28 -4.88 12.34
C ARG A 92 -0.80 -4.81 11.26
N PRO A 93 -1.88 -4.03 11.45
CA PRO A 93 -2.94 -3.93 10.45
C PRO A 93 -2.46 -3.20 9.20
N PHE A 94 -3.01 -3.58 8.06
CA PHE A 94 -2.72 -2.88 6.82
C PHE A 94 -3.96 -2.81 5.92
N VAL A 95 -3.98 -1.79 5.07
CA VAL A 95 -4.98 -1.64 4.01
C VAL A 95 -4.27 -1.87 2.68
N GLU A 96 -4.83 -2.75 1.86
CA GLU A 96 -4.33 -3.00 0.51
C GLU A 96 -4.82 -1.89 -0.43
N VAL A 97 -3.92 -1.34 -1.27
CA VAL A 97 -4.27 -0.29 -2.23
C VAL A 97 -3.76 -0.65 -3.62
N HIS A 98 -4.58 -0.45 -4.64
CA HIS A 98 -4.18 -0.55 -6.04
C HIS A 98 -4.74 0.66 -6.80
N LEU A 99 -3.90 1.30 -7.64
CA LEU A 99 -4.33 2.43 -8.47
C LEU A 99 -5.36 1.99 -9.50
N SER A 100 -5.13 0.83 -10.13
CA SER A 100 -6.08 0.23 -11.07
C SER A 100 -6.88 -0.87 -10.36
N ASP A 101 -7.87 -1.43 -11.05
CA ASP A 101 -8.61 -2.60 -10.56
C ASP A 101 -8.01 -3.85 -11.20
N PRO A 102 -7.25 -4.68 -10.46
CA PRO A 102 -6.62 -5.87 -11.03
C PRO A 102 -7.63 -6.88 -11.59
N SER A 103 -8.84 -6.91 -11.05
CA SER A 103 -9.88 -7.85 -11.48
C SER A 103 -10.33 -7.59 -12.92
N LYS A 104 -10.05 -6.40 -13.46
CA LYS A 104 -10.43 -6.00 -14.83
C LYS A 104 -9.27 -6.16 -15.80
N ARG A 105 -8.21 -6.82 -15.39
CA ARG A 105 -6.99 -7.01 -16.18
C ARG A 105 -6.81 -8.49 -16.50
N GLU A 106 -5.58 -8.93 -16.77
CA GLU A 106 -5.30 -10.30 -17.20
C GLU A 106 -5.76 -11.33 -16.15
N PRO A 107 -6.16 -12.53 -16.58
CA PRO A 107 -6.69 -13.55 -15.65
C PRO A 107 -5.79 -13.91 -14.49
N PHE A 108 -4.45 -13.90 -14.67
CA PHE A 108 -3.53 -14.24 -13.58
C PHE A 108 -3.56 -13.21 -12.44
N ARG A 109 -4.12 -12.01 -12.67
CA ARG A 109 -4.27 -10.98 -11.63
C ARG A 109 -5.51 -11.18 -10.77
N GLN A 110 -6.29 -12.22 -11.03
CA GLN A 110 -7.44 -12.56 -10.19
C GLN A 110 -7.01 -13.21 -8.87
N VAL A 111 -5.81 -13.82 -8.83
CA VAL A 111 -5.24 -14.36 -7.60
C VAL A 111 -4.70 -13.20 -6.77
N ASN A 112 -5.10 -13.12 -5.51
CA ASN A 112 -4.64 -12.08 -4.60
C ASN A 112 -4.34 -12.71 -3.25
N PHE A 113 -3.06 -12.70 -2.86
CA PHE A 113 -2.59 -13.30 -1.61
C PHE A 113 -2.65 -12.35 -0.42
N LEU A 114 -3.05 -11.10 -0.62
CA LEU A 114 -3.00 -10.06 0.42
C LEU A 114 -4.38 -9.63 0.92
N GLN A 115 -5.39 -9.71 0.06
CA GLN A 115 -6.70 -9.13 0.33
C GLN A 115 -7.39 -9.71 1.56
N ASP A 116 -7.33 -11.02 1.73
CA ASP A 116 -8.06 -11.70 2.82
C ASP A 116 -7.41 -11.47 4.20
N VAL A 117 -6.17 -10.99 4.24
CA VAL A 117 -5.48 -10.68 5.50
C VAL A 117 -5.43 -9.17 5.78
N ALA A 118 -5.86 -8.35 4.83
CA ALA A 118 -5.93 -6.89 4.99
C ALA A 118 -7.18 -6.48 5.76
N VAL A 119 -7.10 -5.34 6.43
CA VAL A 119 -8.27 -4.73 7.09
C VAL A 119 -9.31 -4.31 6.06
N ALA A 120 -8.85 -3.81 4.92
CA ALA A 120 -9.69 -3.37 3.82
C ALA A 120 -8.86 -3.33 2.55
N SER A 121 -9.54 -3.28 1.39
CA SER A 121 -8.90 -3.13 0.09
C SER A 121 -9.54 -1.96 -0.64
N VAL A 122 -8.72 -1.09 -1.21
CA VAL A 122 -9.16 0.05 -2.01
C VAL A 122 -8.55 -0.12 -3.40
N VAL A 123 -9.39 -0.29 -4.41
CA VAL A 123 -8.93 -0.60 -5.76
C VAL A 123 -9.60 0.30 -6.80
N GLY A 124 -8.86 0.63 -7.86
CA GLY A 124 -9.42 1.29 -9.04
C GLY A 124 -9.79 2.75 -8.87
N LYS A 125 -9.30 3.42 -7.85
CA LYS A 125 -9.62 4.83 -7.55
C LYS A 125 -8.47 5.79 -7.81
N GLY A 126 -7.40 5.32 -8.45
CA GLY A 126 -6.21 6.13 -8.69
C GLY A 126 -5.58 6.64 -7.40
N PRO A 127 -4.90 7.80 -7.46
CA PRO A 127 -4.26 8.39 -6.27
C PRO A 127 -5.21 8.66 -5.10
N ALA A 128 -6.47 9.01 -5.38
CA ALA A 128 -7.48 9.24 -4.33
C ALA A 128 -7.69 8.02 -3.45
N GLY A 129 -7.47 6.82 -4.00
CA GLY A 129 -7.59 5.57 -3.23
C GLY A 129 -6.61 5.50 -2.07
N TYR A 130 -5.42 6.07 -2.20
CA TYR A 130 -4.45 6.12 -1.10
C TYR A 130 -4.94 7.01 0.04
N LEU A 131 -5.60 8.11 -0.27
CA LEU A 131 -6.14 9.01 0.75
C LEU A 131 -7.28 8.33 1.52
N GLU A 132 -8.14 7.62 0.80
CA GLU A 132 -9.20 6.82 1.41
C GLU A 132 -8.61 5.72 2.30
N ALA A 133 -7.59 5.02 1.81
CA ALA A 133 -6.91 3.96 2.56
C ALA A 133 -6.27 4.52 3.83
N LEU A 134 -5.68 5.71 3.76
CA LEU A 134 -5.09 6.36 4.93
C LEU A 134 -6.16 6.66 5.98
N ASP A 135 -7.31 7.18 5.57
CA ASP A 135 -8.44 7.41 6.48
C ASP A 135 -8.86 6.10 7.16
N LEU A 136 -8.95 5.02 6.40
CA LEU A 136 -9.36 3.71 6.91
C LEU A 136 -8.37 3.16 7.94
N ILE A 137 -7.08 3.20 7.64
CA ILE A 137 -6.07 2.63 8.56
C ILE A 137 -5.92 3.48 9.82
N VAL A 138 -5.97 4.81 9.69
CA VAL A 138 -5.89 5.71 10.85
C VAL A 138 -7.06 5.47 11.78
N ARG A 139 -8.27 5.33 11.23
CA ARG A 139 -9.47 5.05 12.00
C ARG A 139 -9.37 3.68 12.69
N HIS A 140 -8.88 2.68 11.99
CA HIS A 140 -8.72 1.32 12.53
C HIS A 140 -7.74 1.30 13.70
N VAL A 141 -6.57 1.92 13.53
CA VAL A 141 -5.55 2.01 14.58
C VAL A 141 -6.07 2.79 15.78
N GLY A 142 -6.81 3.88 15.54
CA GLY A 142 -7.42 4.68 16.59
C GLY A 142 -8.43 3.92 17.42
N SER A 143 -9.19 3.01 16.79
CA SER A 143 -10.22 2.21 17.47
C SER A 143 -9.60 1.18 18.41
N ASP A 144 -8.35 0.73 18.13
CA ASP A 144 -7.66 -0.27 18.93
C ASP A 144 -6.98 0.34 20.16
N ARG A 145 -7.03 1.64 20.30
CA ARG A 145 -6.48 2.38 21.45
C ARG A 145 -7.61 2.81 22.38
#